data_fcc06989a60fa6061232beefe21ec948
#
_entry.id   fcc06989a60fa6061232beefe21ec948
#
_cell.length_a   1.000
_cell.length_b   1.000
_cell.length_c   1.000
_cell.angle_alpha   90.00
_cell.angle_beta   90.00
_cell.angle_gamma   90.00
#
_symmetry.space_group_name_H-M   'P 1'
#
loop_
_entity.id
_entity.type
_entity.pdbx_description
1 polymer ?
#
loop_
_entity_poly.entity_id
_entity_poly.type
_entity_poly.pdbx_seq_one_letter_code
_entity_poly.pdbx_strand_id
1 'polypeptide(L)'
;MKVLISGASGLIGTELNLQLKAQGHQVVRLVRRPARSAEELSWSPGLTALEPAALSDIDAVINLAGATTGKIPWTKKYEKELIASRLDSTKTLVDAINACPNPPQVLISGSASGIYGDQGDQWLDESSPKGEGFLADLAYQWEESAKLARTRVVLVRTTMVMSKKLGALGKLLPLIKLGIGGALGSGRQWWAWISLEDEARAIIHLIENETASGAYNLTAPEPATCEQIIKELGRQLHRPTLIKVPAFAMRLLIGKAADELLLCSQKMKSHRLEKTGFVFKHPTLTESVGYVLN
;
A
#
# COMPACT_ATOMS: atom_id res chain seq x y z
N MET A 1 5.34 -20.76 8.88
CA MET A 1 3.91 -20.49 8.65
C MET A 1 3.56 -20.74 7.19
N LYS A 2 2.30 -21.07 6.92
CA LYS A 2 1.71 -21.12 5.59
C LYS A 2 0.87 -19.85 5.37
N VAL A 3 1.25 -19.00 4.41
CA VAL A 3 0.68 -17.69 4.20
C VAL A 3 -0.04 -17.62 2.86
N LEU A 4 -1.31 -17.21 2.87
CA LEU A 4 -2.12 -16.99 1.67
C LEU A 4 -2.06 -15.52 1.27
N ILE A 5 -1.70 -15.21 0.02
CA ILE A 5 -1.56 -13.84 -0.48
C ILE A 5 -2.48 -13.58 -1.66
N SER A 6 -3.37 -12.61 -1.54
CA SER A 6 -4.03 -11.98 -2.68
C SER A 6 -3.20 -10.79 -3.17
N GLY A 7 -3.24 -10.49 -4.47
CA GLY A 7 -2.41 -9.43 -5.03
C GLY A 7 -0.91 -9.77 -5.11
N ALA A 8 -0.54 -11.04 -5.05
CA ALA A 8 0.85 -11.53 -5.02
C ALA A 8 1.68 -11.13 -6.24
N SER A 9 1.08 -10.76 -7.37
CA SER A 9 1.75 -10.27 -8.57
C SER A 9 1.99 -8.75 -8.59
N GLY A 10 1.45 -8.03 -7.60
CA GLY A 10 1.67 -6.60 -7.44
C GLY A 10 3.06 -6.27 -6.89
N LEU A 11 3.37 -4.97 -6.79
CA LEU A 11 4.66 -4.48 -6.30
C LEU A 11 5.00 -5.05 -4.91
N ILE A 12 4.13 -4.80 -3.93
CA ILE A 12 4.31 -5.25 -2.55
C ILE A 12 4.21 -6.78 -2.46
N GLY A 13 3.22 -7.38 -3.14
CA GLY A 13 3.00 -8.82 -3.10
C GLY A 13 4.17 -9.64 -3.65
N THR A 14 4.87 -9.13 -4.67
CA THR A 14 6.08 -9.76 -5.21
C THR A 14 7.21 -9.73 -4.18
N GLU A 15 7.45 -8.60 -3.54
CA GLU A 15 8.48 -8.44 -2.51
C GLU A 15 8.17 -9.30 -1.28
N LEU A 16 6.91 -9.30 -0.82
CA LEU A 16 6.46 -10.17 0.26
C LEU A 16 6.71 -11.65 -0.03
N ASN A 17 6.37 -12.10 -1.23
CA ASN A 17 6.61 -13.51 -1.62
C ASN A 17 8.10 -13.87 -1.57
N LEU A 18 8.98 -12.95 -1.97
CA LEU A 18 10.43 -13.16 -1.89
C LEU A 18 10.90 -13.24 -0.44
N GLN A 19 10.52 -12.27 0.39
CA GLN A 19 10.98 -12.20 1.79
C GLN A 19 10.42 -13.34 2.64
N LEU A 20 9.13 -13.68 2.50
CA LEU A 20 8.52 -14.81 3.21
C LEU A 20 9.19 -16.14 2.86
N LYS A 21 9.47 -16.40 1.58
CA LYS A 21 10.18 -17.61 1.17
C LYS A 21 11.61 -17.64 1.68
N ALA A 22 12.32 -16.51 1.69
CA ALA A 22 13.67 -16.39 2.25
C ALA A 22 13.71 -16.68 3.76
N GLN A 23 12.62 -16.45 4.48
CA GLN A 23 12.45 -16.75 5.91
C GLN A 23 11.90 -18.16 6.16
N GLY A 24 11.76 -19.00 5.12
CA GLY A 24 11.30 -20.38 5.24
C GLY A 24 9.78 -20.57 5.36
N HIS A 25 8.99 -19.53 5.09
CA HIS A 25 7.53 -19.64 5.06
C HIS A 25 7.02 -20.27 3.76
N GLN A 26 5.93 -21.02 3.83
CA GLN A 26 5.20 -21.49 2.66
C GLN A 26 4.25 -20.39 2.18
N VAL A 27 4.26 -20.10 0.88
CA VAL A 27 3.39 -19.06 0.30
C VAL A 27 2.45 -19.68 -0.72
N VAL A 28 1.15 -19.48 -0.51
CA VAL A 28 0.08 -19.79 -1.46
C VAL A 28 -0.45 -18.48 -2.05
N ARG A 29 -0.56 -18.41 -3.37
CA ARG A 29 -0.98 -17.20 -4.08
C ARG A 29 -2.40 -17.35 -4.61
N LEU A 30 -3.28 -16.42 -4.30
CA LEU A 30 -4.59 -16.30 -4.93
C LEU A 30 -4.45 -15.76 -6.35
N VAL A 31 -4.94 -16.51 -7.33
CA VAL A 31 -4.83 -16.15 -8.75
C VAL A 31 -6.22 -16.14 -9.42
N ARG A 32 -6.46 -15.14 -10.30
CA ARG A 32 -7.72 -14.98 -11.04
C ARG A 32 -7.76 -15.77 -12.36
N ARG A 33 -7.02 -16.84 -12.41
CA ARG A 33 -6.94 -17.82 -13.50
C ARG A 33 -6.87 -19.23 -12.90
N PRO A 34 -6.97 -20.29 -13.68
CA PRO A 34 -6.71 -21.62 -13.19
C PRO A 34 -5.33 -21.73 -12.51
N ALA A 35 -5.28 -22.38 -11.35
CA ALA A 35 -4.04 -22.65 -10.61
C ALA A 35 -3.11 -23.55 -11.45
N ARG A 36 -1.82 -23.26 -11.42
CA ARG A 36 -0.79 -23.98 -12.20
C ARG A 36 0.15 -24.80 -11.32
N SER A 37 0.04 -24.68 -10.02
CA SER A 37 0.87 -25.39 -9.04
C SER A 37 0.14 -25.49 -7.70
N ALA A 38 0.65 -26.31 -6.78
CA ALA A 38 0.17 -26.38 -5.40
C ALA A 38 0.39 -25.06 -4.59
N GLU A 39 1.23 -24.15 -5.08
CA GLU A 39 1.43 -22.83 -4.49
C GLU A 39 0.41 -21.79 -4.99
N GLU A 40 -0.61 -22.21 -5.72
CA GLU A 40 -1.64 -21.32 -6.25
C GLU A 40 -3.03 -21.83 -5.92
N LEU A 41 -3.93 -20.92 -5.63
CA LEU A 41 -5.36 -21.17 -5.42
C LEU A 41 -6.16 -20.24 -6.34
N SER A 42 -7.01 -20.82 -7.18
CA SER A 42 -7.88 -20.04 -8.07
C SER A 42 -8.99 -19.38 -7.26
N TRP A 43 -9.30 -18.13 -7.58
CA TRP A 43 -10.42 -17.41 -7.00
C TRP A 43 -11.02 -16.38 -7.97
N SER A 44 -12.26 -16.00 -7.72
CA SER A 44 -12.98 -14.99 -8.52
C SER A 44 -13.77 -14.08 -7.55
N PRO A 45 -13.08 -13.10 -6.91
CA PRO A 45 -13.71 -12.25 -5.89
C PRO A 45 -14.94 -11.54 -6.44
N GLY A 46 -16.02 -11.52 -5.65
CA GLY A 46 -17.30 -10.94 -6.02
C GLY A 46 -18.16 -11.79 -6.99
N LEU A 47 -17.61 -12.88 -7.56
CA LEU A 47 -18.34 -13.75 -8.49
C LEU A 47 -18.62 -15.13 -7.88
N THR A 48 -17.62 -15.73 -7.24
CA THR A 48 -17.74 -17.03 -6.60
C THR A 48 -17.18 -16.99 -5.18
N ALA A 49 -17.79 -17.73 -4.28
CA ALA A 49 -17.25 -17.93 -2.93
C ALA A 49 -15.89 -18.63 -2.99
N LEU A 50 -15.02 -18.34 -2.05
CA LEU A 50 -13.82 -19.11 -1.81
C LEU A 50 -14.17 -20.23 -0.83
N GLU A 51 -13.81 -21.47 -1.18
CA GLU A 51 -14.09 -22.63 -0.34
C GLU A 51 -13.43 -22.49 1.05
N PRO A 52 -14.21 -22.50 2.15
CA PRO A 52 -13.67 -22.31 3.49
C PRO A 52 -12.60 -23.35 3.85
N ALA A 53 -12.76 -24.60 3.42
CA ALA A 53 -11.80 -25.67 3.66
C ALA A 53 -10.41 -25.39 3.09
N ALA A 54 -10.31 -24.56 2.05
CA ALA A 54 -9.02 -24.15 1.48
C ALA A 54 -8.19 -23.24 2.42
N LEU A 55 -8.80 -22.75 3.50
CA LEU A 55 -8.12 -21.93 4.51
C LEU A 55 -7.71 -22.73 5.76
N SER A 56 -8.11 -24.00 5.90
CA SER A 56 -7.96 -24.76 7.15
C SER A 56 -6.52 -25.05 7.57
N ASP A 57 -5.57 -24.98 6.64
CA ASP A 57 -4.15 -25.16 6.87
C ASP A 57 -3.34 -23.86 6.62
N ILE A 58 -4.02 -22.75 6.50
CA ILE A 58 -3.42 -21.42 6.33
C ILE A 58 -3.28 -20.74 7.70
N ASP A 59 -2.08 -20.31 8.06
CA ASP A 59 -1.80 -19.59 9.32
C ASP A 59 -2.17 -18.11 9.23
N ALA A 60 -1.89 -17.49 8.08
CA ALA A 60 -2.11 -16.06 7.87
C ALA A 60 -2.62 -15.75 6.46
N VAL A 61 -3.52 -14.78 6.35
CA VAL A 61 -4.03 -14.26 5.07
C VAL A 61 -3.57 -12.82 4.89
N ILE A 62 -2.98 -12.50 3.73
CA ILE A 62 -2.60 -11.15 3.33
C ILE A 62 -3.46 -10.74 2.13
N ASN A 63 -4.29 -9.72 2.30
CA ASN A 63 -5.13 -9.18 1.25
C ASN A 63 -4.59 -7.86 0.71
N LEU A 64 -3.87 -7.92 -0.41
CA LEU A 64 -3.37 -6.75 -1.15
C LEU A 64 -4.03 -6.63 -2.54
N ALA A 65 -5.11 -7.36 -2.78
CA ALA A 65 -5.82 -7.29 -4.05
C ALA A 65 -6.51 -5.94 -4.22
N GLY A 66 -6.32 -5.33 -5.38
CA GLY A 66 -6.95 -4.06 -5.75
C GLY A 66 -6.47 -3.56 -7.10
N ALA A 67 -7.35 -2.91 -7.85
CA ALA A 67 -6.96 -2.22 -9.06
C ALA A 67 -6.03 -1.05 -8.73
N THR A 68 -5.06 -0.78 -9.59
CA THR A 68 -4.05 0.25 -9.35
C THR A 68 -4.63 1.66 -9.41
N THR A 69 -4.37 2.49 -8.41
CA THR A 69 -4.71 3.93 -8.45
C THR A 69 -3.88 4.70 -9.46
N GLY A 70 -2.77 4.12 -9.93
CA GLY A 70 -1.87 4.76 -10.89
C GLY A 70 -2.35 4.75 -12.36
N LYS A 71 -3.49 4.13 -12.70
CA LYS A 71 -4.11 4.22 -14.02
C LYS A 71 -4.98 5.48 -14.07
N ILE A 72 -4.45 6.52 -14.63
CA ILE A 72 -5.04 7.86 -14.69
C ILE A 72 -5.28 8.29 -16.16
N PRO A 73 -6.28 9.16 -16.42
CA PRO A 73 -7.26 9.75 -15.48
C PRO A 73 -8.30 8.73 -15.02
N TRP A 74 -8.91 8.99 -13.83
CA TRP A 74 -10.00 8.15 -13.32
C TRP A 74 -11.31 8.50 -13.99
N THR A 75 -11.85 7.56 -14.76
CA THR A 75 -13.23 7.63 -15.26
C THR A 75 -14.19 7.09 -14.20
N LYS A 76 -15.49 7.43 -14.29
CA LYS A 76 -16.53 6.87 -13.43
C LYS A 76 -16.56 5.34 -13.42
N LYS A 77 -16.28 4.71 -14.58
CA LYS A 77 -16.15 3.25 -14.70
C LYS A 77 -14.94 2.75 -13.90
N TYR A 78 -13.80 3.47 -13.96
CA TYR A 78 -12.60 3.06 -13.26
C TYR A 78 -12.70 3.31 -11.74
N GLU A 79 -13.37 4.38 -11.29
CA GLU A 79 -13.69 4.57 -9.88
C GLU A 79 -14.49 3.39 -9.31
N LYS A 80 -15.49 2.89 -10.04
CA LYS A 80 -16.24 1.67 -9.66
C LYS A 80 -15.33 0.44 -9.59
N GLU A 81 -14.39 0.29 -10.53
CA GLU A 81 -13.40 -0.81 -10.51
C GLU A 81 -12.48 -0.71 -9.30
N LEU A 82 -12.03 0.51 -8.93
CA LEU A 82 -11.22 0.75 -7.74
C LEU A 82 -11.94 0.31 -6.46
N ILE A 83 -13.24 0.60 -6.36
CA ILE A 83 -14.08 0.19 -5.22
C ILE A 83 -14.29 -1.33 -5.23
N ALA A 84 -14.85 -1.86 -6.31
CA ALA A 84 -15.22 -3.27 -6.41
C ALA A 84 -14.01 -4.20 -6.19
N SER A 85 -12.87 -3.90 -6.81
CA SER A 85 -11.67 -4.74 -6.68
C SER A 85 -11.17 -4.89 -5.23
N ARG A 86 -11.44 -3.92 -4.36
CA ARG A 86 -11.07 -3.96 -2.94
C ARG A 86 -12.16 -4.58 -2.08
N LEU A 87 -13.39 -4.11 -2.23
CA LEU A 87 -14.50 -4.59 -1.40
C LEU A 87 -14.85 -6.04 -1.71
N ASP A 88 -14.92 -6.43 -2.98
CA ASP A 88 -15.23 -7.80 -3.37
C ASP A 88 -14.14 -8.78 -2.92
N SER A 89 -12.85 -8.42 -3.08
CA SER A 89 -11.75 -9.26 -2.62
C SER A 89 -11.75 -9.43 -1.10
N THR A 90 -11.99 -8.35 -0.37
CA THR A 90 -12.04 -8.38 1.10
C THR A 90 -13.24 -9.19 1.58
N LYS A 91 -14.43 -8.92 1.04
CA LYS A 91 -15.64 -9.67 1.40
C LYS A 91 -15.49 -11.16 1.14
N THR A 92 -14.97 -11.55 -0.02
CA THR A 92 -14.76 -12.97 -0.38
C THR A 92 -13.84 -13.67 0.63
N LEU A 93 -12.76 -13.01 1.06
CA LEU A 93 -11.85 -13.56 2.07
C LEU A 93 -12.49 -13.61 3.46
N VAL A 94 -13.16 -12.53 3.87
CA VAL A 94 -13.83 -12.44 5.17
C VAL A 94 -14.91 -13.52 5.29
N ASP A 95 -15.73 -13.71 4.26
CA ASP A 95 -16.79 -14.74 4.25
C ASP A 95 -16.16 -16.14 4.39
N ALA A 96 -15.08 -16.43 3.66
CA ALA A 96 -14.37 -17.71 3.74
C ALA A 96 -13.71 -17.93 5.12
N ILE A 97 -13.07 -16.91 5.69
CA ILE A 97 -12.48 -16.98 7.04
C ILE A 97 -13.57 -17.25 8.07
N ASN A 98 -14.70 -16.56 8.01
CA ASN A 98 -15.78 -16.68 8.97
C ASN A 98 -16.51 -18.01 8.92
N ALA A 99 -16.49 -18.69 7.76
CA ALA A 99 -17.08 -20.00 7.54
C ALA A 99 -16.08 -21.16 7.74
N CYS A 100 -14.77 -20.85 7.88
CA CYS A 100 -13.73 -21.86 8.04
C CYS A 100 -13.77 -22.45 9.46
N PRO A 101 -13.82 -23.80 9.63
CA PRO A 101 -13.80 -24.42 10.95
C PRO A 101 -12.52 -24.15 11.73
N ASN A 102 -11.38 -24.07 11.04
CA ASN A 102 -10.07 -23.73 11.59
C ASN A 102 -9.55 -22.48 10.87
N PRO A 103 -10.03 -21.28 11.23
CA PRO A 103 -9.69 -20.07 10.50
C PRO A 103 -8.20 -19.68 10.69
N PRO A 104 -7.62 -18.98 9.71
CA PRO A 104 -6.31 -18.36 9.87
C PRO A 104 -6.25 -17.48 11.13
N GLN A 105 -5.09 -17.47 11.77
CA GLN A 105 -4.88 -16.70 13.02
C GLN A 105 -4.94 -15.17 12.79
N VAL A 106 -4.65 -14.72 11.58
CA VAL A 106 -4.60 -13.29 11.24
C VAL A 106 -5.02 -13.01 9.80
N LEU A 107 -5.75 -11.92 9.63
CA LEU A 107 -5.97 -11.25 8.35
C LEU A 107 -5.20 -9.92 8.34
N ILE A 108 -4.19 -9.82 7.50
CA ILE A 108 -3.59 -8.53 7.13
C ILE A 108 -4.38 -8.00 5.94
N SER A 109 -5.10 -6.92 6.12
CA SER A 109 -5.82 -6.25 5.03
C SER A 109 -5.12 -4.98 4.60
N GLY A 110 -4.90 -4.83 3.30
CA GLY A 110 -4.49 -3.55 2.75
C GLY A 110 -5.46 -2.44 3.13
N SER A 111 -4.91 -1.27 3.30
CA SER A 111 -5.56 0.03 3.43
C SER A 111 -4.62 1.06 2.78
N ALA A 112 -4.84 2.33 2.99
CA ALA A 112 -3.98 3.36 2.41
C ALA A 112 -3.98 4.63 3.29
N SER A 113 -2.88 5.38 3.24
CA SER A 113 -2.79 6.73 3.81
C SER A 113 -3.87 7.67 3.27
N GLY A 114 -4.44 7.36 2.11
CA GLY A 114 -5.57 8.08 1.52
C GLY A 114 -6.77 8.23 2.46
N ILE A 115 -6.91 7.37 3.49
CA ILE A 115 -7.97 7.48 4.50
C ILE A 115 -7.98 8.84 5.22
N TYR A 116 -6.84 9.48 5.30
CA TYR A 116 -6.71 10.78 5.97
C TYR A 116 -7.07 11.98 5.08
N GLY A 117 -7.18 11.80 3.75
CA GLY A 117 -7.37 12.92 2.83
C GLY A 117 -6.23 13.93 2.87
N ASP A 118 -6.52 15.21 2.54
CA ASP A 118 -5.57 16.32 2.65
C ASP A 118 -5.67 16.97 4.04
N GLN A 119 -4.58 16.94 4.80
CA GLN A 119 -4.53 17.47 6.18
C GLN A 119 -3.47 18.58 6.35
N GLY A 120 -2.97 19.14 5.25
CA GLY A 120 -1.97 20.21 5.31
C GLY A 120 -0.73 19.82 6.12
N ASP A 121 -0.40 20.60 7.15
CA ASP A 121 0.77 20.38 8.01
C ASP A 121 0.48 19.60 9.30
N GLN A 122 -0.76 19.11 9.48
CA GLN A 122 -1.13 18.37 10.68
C GLN A 122 -0.42 17.00 10.72
N TRP A 123 0.06 16.64 11.92
CA TRP A 123 0.57 15.30 12.16
C TRP A 123 -0.57 14.30 12.21
N LEU A 124 -0.38 13.19 11.51
CA LEU A 124 -1.34 12.10 11.39
C LEU A 124 -0.79 10.84 12.04
N ASP A 125 -1.61 10.20 12.84
CA ASP A 125 -1.40 8.87 13.40
C ASP A 125 -2.67 8.03 13.21
N GLU A 126 -2.65 6.80 13.72
CA GLU A 126 -3.74 5.84 13.53
C GLU A 126 -5.04 6.25 14.24
N SER A 127 -4.96 7.18 15.21
CA SER A 127 -6.13 7.74 15.93
C SER A 127 -6.74 8.95 15.22
N SER A 128 -6.04 9.50 14.22
CA SER A 128 -6.53 10.63 13.44
C SER A 128 -7.81 10.29 12.69
N PRO A 129 -8.78 11.21 12.63
CA PRO A 129 -10.08 10.95 11.98
C PRO A 129 -9.91 10.69 10.49
N LYS A 130 -10.90 10.00 9.91
CA LYS A 130 -11.06 9.90 8.46
C LYS A 130 -11.19 11.31 7.86
N GLY A 131 -10.43 11.54 6.79
CA GLY A 131 -10.55 12.77 6.00
C GLY A 131 -11.65 12.71 4.97
N GLU A 132 -11.61 13.66 4.04
CA GLU A 132 -12.56 13.80 2.94
C GLU A 132 -11.93 13.34 1.61
N GLY A 133 -12.78 13.00 0.65
CA GLY A 133 -12.41 12.64 -0.70
C GLY A 133 -12.69 11.18 -1.05
N PHE A 134 -12.56 10.87 -2.33
CA PHE A 134 -12.86 9.54 -2.88
C PHE A 134 -11.98 8.44 -2.28
N LEU A 135 -10.67 8.71 -2.14
CA LEU A 135 -9.77 7.71 -1.57
C LEU A 135 -9.98 7.53 -0.06
N ALA A 136 -10.38 8.60 0.64
CA ALA A 136 -10.70 8.51 2.06
C ALA A 136 -11.96 7.64 2.29
N ASP A 137 -12.99 7.84 1.48
CA ASP A 137 -14.21 7.03 1.54
C ASP A 137 -13.94 5.58 1.16
N LEU A 138 -13.13 5.35 0.13
CA LEU A 138 -12.76 4.01 -0.31
C LEU A 138 -11.95 3.26 0.76
N ALA A 139 -10.92 3.89 1.32
CA ALA A 139 -10.09 3.27 2.35
C ALA A 139 -10.90 2.95 3.60
N TYR A 140 -11.80 3.84 4.01
CA TYR A 140 -12.70 3.62 5.14
C TYR A 140 -13.61 2.39 4.91
N GLN A 141 -14.29 2.32 3.77
CA GLN A 141 -15.15 1.18 3.43
C GLN A 141 -14.34 -0.14 3.38
N TRP A 142 -13.12 -0.07 2.88
CA TRP A 142 -12.23 -1.20 2.81
C TRP A 142 -11.86 -1.71 4.21
N GLU A 143 -11.46 -0.81 5.12
CA GLU A 143 -11.18 -1.15 6.52
C GLU A 143 -12.40 -1.73 7.23
N GLU A 144 -13.59 -1.10 7.08
CA GLU A 144 -14.83 -1.61 7.69
C GLU A 144 -15.18 -3.02 7.20
N SER A 145 -15.00 -3.30 5.90
CA SER A 145 -15.22 -4.63 5.35
C SER A 145 -14.27 -5.68 5.96
N ALA A 146 -13.00 -5.33 6.16
CA ALA A 146 -12.01 -6.24 6.73
C ALA A 146 -12.26 -6.54 8.22
N LYS A 147 -12.76 -5.56 8.99
CA LYS A 147 -13.08 -5.70 10.42
C LYS A 147 -14.17 -6.74 10.71
N LEU A 148 -14.93 -7.16 9.70
CA LEU A 148 -15.94 -8.20 9.84
C LEU A 148 -15.37 -9.62 9.96
N ALA A 149 -14.06 -9.80 9.74
CA ALA A 149 -13.42 -11.10 9.88
C ALA A 149 -13.34 -11.53 11.36
N ARG A 150 -13.74 -12.78 11.64
CA ARG A 150 -13.71 -13.39 12.97
C ARG A 150 -12.32 -13.97 13.29
N THR A 151 -11.30 -13.17 13.10
CA THR A 151 -9.91 -13.46 13.43
C THR A 151 -9.21 -12.15 13.80
N ARG A 152 -7.94 -12.20 14.19
CA ARG A 152 -7.13 -11.01 14.40
C ARG A 152 -6.99 -10.25 13.08
N VAL A 153 -7.39 -8.99 13.06
CA VAL A 153 -7.33 -8.14 11.86
C VAL A 153 -6.30 -7.04 12.06
N VAL A 154 -5.40 -6.92 11.09
CA VAL A 154 -4.44 -5.81 10.98
C VAL A 154 -4.67 -5.08 9.68
N LEU A 155 -4.84 -3.76 9.76
CA LEU A 155 -5.10 -2.88 8.63
C LEU A 155 -3.81 -2.11 8.31
N VAL A 156 -3.22 -2.35 7.15
CA VAL A 156 -1.96 -1.71 6.77
C VAL A 156 -2.23 -0.49 5.90
N ARG A 157 -2.12 0.70 6.50
CA ARG A 157 -2.27 2.00 5.82
C ARG A 157 -0.99 2.33 5.08
N THR A 158 -0.84 1.70 3.92
CA THR A 158 0.30 1.88 3.03
C THR A 158 0.40 3.32 2.53
N THR A 159 1.60 3.86 2.54
CA THR A 159 1.94 5.18 2.02
C THR A 159 2.52 5.09 0.60
N MET A 160 3.24 6.10 0.13
CA MET A 160 3.93 6.01 -1.15
C MET A 160 5.10 5.03 -1.04
N VAL A 161 4.94 3.85 -1.62
CA VAL A 161 6.01 2.85 -1.66
C VAL A 161 7.10 3.28 -2.65
N MET A 162 8.30 3.47 -2.13
CA MET A 162 9.47 3.89 -2.90
C MET A 162 10.00 2.73 -3.75
N SER A 163 9.82 2.80 -5.07
CA SER A 163 10.27 1.77 -6.01
C SER A 163 10.57 2.36 -7.38
N LYS A 164 11.65 1.87 -8.02
CA LYS A 164 12.02 2.26 -9.39
C LYS A 164 11.11 1.64 -10.47
N LYS A 165 10.41 0.56 -10.17
CA LYS A 165 9.66 -0.22 -11.17
C LYS A 165 8.22 0.26 -11.34
N LEU A 166 7.54 0.60 -10.25
CA LEU A 166 6.11 0.92 -10.24
C LEU A 166 5.81 2.08 -9.27
N GLY A 167 4.55 2.52 -9.25
CA GLY A 167 4.09 3.61 -8.38
C GLY A 167 4.43 5.01 -8.91
N ALA A 168 4.33 6.02 -8.04
CA ALA A 168 4.57 7.42 -8.39
C ALA A 168 6.02 7.65 -8.85
N LEU A 169 7.00 7.08 -8.14
CA LEU A 169 8.41 7.22 -8.49
C LEU A 169 8.76 6.59 -9.83
N GLY A 170 8.20 5.43 -10.17
CA GLY A 170 8.42 4.80 -11.46
C GLY A 170 8.06 5.70 -12.65
N LYS A 171 7.10 6.63 -12.46
CA LYS A 171 6.71 7.62 -13.46
C LYS A 171 7.57 8.90 -13.42
N LEU A 172 8.05 9.30 -12.24
CA LEU A 172 8.85 10.51 -12.05
C LEU A 172 10.33 10.30 -12.39
N LEU A 173 10.89 9.14 -12.09
CA LEU A 173 12.31 8.83 -12.30
C LEU A 173 12.80 9.07 -13.73
N PRO A 174 12.09 8.68 -14.81
CA PRO A 174 12.53 8.97 -16.17
C PRO A 174 12.67 10.48 -16.43
N LEU A 175 11.75 11.29 -15.93
CA LEU A 175 11.77 12.75 -16.08
C LEU A 175 12.94 13.37 -15.31
N ILE A 176 13.20 12.89 -14.09
CA ILE A 176 14.33 13.36 -13.28
C ILE A 176 15.65 12.97 -13.94
N LYS A 177 15.79 11.74 -14.46
CA LYS A 177 16.99 11.28 -15.20
C LYS A 177 17.29 12.15 -16.42
N LEU A 178 16.27 12.66 -17.08
CA LEU A 178 16.41 13.60 -18.19
C LEU A 178 16.68 15.04 -17.77
N GLY A 179 16.67 15.35 -16.48
CA GLY A 179 16.86 16.71 -15.95
C GLY A 179 15.66 17.65 -16.13
N ILE A 180 14.50 17.11 -16.53
CA ILE A 180 13.25 17.86 -16.72
C ILE A 180 12.23 17.61 -15.61
N GLY A 181 12.61 16.88 -14.56
CA GLY A 181 11.78 16.65 -13.38
C GLY A 181 11.83 17.82 -12.39
N GLY A 182 10.79 17.92 -11.55
CA GLY A 182 10.74 18.93 -10.50
C GLY A 182 9.50 18.76 -9.62
N ALA A 183 9.37 19.68 -8.65
CA ALA A 183 8.29 19.61 -7.67
C ALA A 183 6.91 19.73 -8.33
N LEU A 184 5.95 18.98 -7.80
CA LEU A 184 4.56 18.97 -8.24
C LEU A 184 3.75 19.95 -7.39
N GLY A 185 2.95 20.81 -8.03
CA GLY A 185 2.18 21.85 -7.34
C GLY A 185 3.07 22.82 -6.60
N SER A 186 2.79 23.04 -5.31
CA SER A 186 3.62 23.86 -4.43
C SER A 186 4.95 23.20 -4.06
N GLY A 187 4.99 21.86 -4.10
CA GLY A 187 6.09 21.05 -3.59
C GLY A 187 6.12 20.93 -2.06
N ARG A 188 5.29 21.72 -1.34
CA ARG A 188 5.27 21.78 0.14
C ARG A 188 4.40 20.71 0.77
N GLN A 189 3.52 20.06 -0.01
CA GLN A 189 2.70 18.97 0.50
C GLN A 189 3.58 17.83 1.00
N TRP A 190 3.23 17.28 2.15
CA TRP A 190 3.90 16.14 2.76
C TRP A 190 3.50 14.86 2.03
N TRP A 191 4.50 14.13 1.58
CA TRP A 191 4.35 12.81 1.01
C TRP A 191 4.87 11.79 2.01
N ALA A 192 3.95 11.14 2.71
CA ALA A 192 4.31 9.98 3.50
C ALA A 192 4.85 8.89 2.58
N TRP A 193 5.95 8.26 2.97
CA TRP A 193 6.68 7.32 2.14
C TRP A 193 7.26 6.17 2.96
N ILE A 194 7.52 5.04 2.31
CA ILE A 194 8.23 3.89 2.87
C ILE A 194 9.01 3.18 1.76
N SER A 195 10.15 2.55 2.08
CA SER A 195 10.84 1.69 1.12
C SER A 195 10.03 0.42 0.85
N LEU A 196 10.14 -0.14 -0.36
CA LEU A 196 9.45 -1.39 -0.70
C LEU A 196 9.90 -2.55 0.21
N GLU A 197 11.17 -2.58 0.57
CA GLU A 197 11.73 -3.59 1.46
C GLU A 197 11.12 -3.46 2.87
N ASP A 198 11.06 -2.25 3.45
CA ASP A 198 10.49 -2.04 4.78
C ASP A 198 8.98 -2.22 4.80
N GLU A 199 8.25 -1.90 3.72
CA GLU A 199 6.82 -2.21 3.60
C GLU A 199 6.57 -3.72 3.76
N ALA A 200 7.34 -4.56 3.04
CA ALA A 200 7.20 -6.00 3.14
C ALA A 200 7.64 -6.54 4.51
N ARG A 201 8.75 -6.04 5.07
CA ARG A 201 9.23 -6.39 6.41
C ARG A 201 8.23 -6.02 7.49
N ALA A 202 7.60 -4.85 7.40
CA ALA A 202 6.59 -4.41 8.35
C ALA A 202 5.35 -5.31 8.32
N ILE A 203 4.89 -5.71 7.14
CA ILE A 203 3.77 -6.65 7.01
C ILE A 203 4.11 -8.01 7.64
N ILE A 204 5.30 -8.55 7.39
CA ILE A 204 5.75 -9.82 7.98
C ILE A 204 5.84 -9.69 9.50
N HIS A 205 6.46 -8.64 10.01
CA HIS A 205 6.57 -8.36 11.43
C HIS A 205 5.18 -8.30 12.12
N LEU A 206 4.18 -7.67 11.47
CA LEU A 206 2.83 -7.58 12.00
C LEU A 206 2.06 -8.92 11.95
N ILE A 207 2.40 -9.82 11.04
CA ILE A 207 1.88 -11.20 11.05
C ILE A 207 2.40 -11.94 12.28
N GLU A 208 3.71 -11.88 12.52
CA GLU A 208 4.41 -12.59 13.58
C GLU A 208 4.13 -12.02 14.98
N ASN A 209 3.78 -10.76 15.07
CA ASN A 209 3.40 -10.13 16.33
C ASN A 209 1.93 -10.42 16.67
N GLU A 210 1.71 -11.42 17.54
CA GLU A 210 0.37 -11.86 17.94
C GLU A 210 -0.48 -10.77 18.62
N THR A 211 0.15 -9.76 19.20
CA THR A 211 -0.53 -8.65 19.88
C THR A 211 -0.93 -7.52 18.91
N ALA A 212 -0.39 -7.53 17.69
CA ALA A 212 -0.71 -6.51 16.69
C ALA A 212 -2.15 -6.67 16.18
N SER A 213 -2.94 -5.61 16.27
CA SER A 213 -4.33 -5.57 15.78
C SER A 213 -4.75 -4.15 15.40
N GLY A 214 -5.77 -3.98 14.57
CA GLY A 214 -6.24 -2.67 14.12
C GLY A 214 -5.31 -2.01 13.10
N ALA A 215 -5.37 -0.68 12.96
CA ALA A 215 -4.65 0.05 11.92
C ALA A 215 -3.18 0.32 12.29
N TYR A 216 -2.31 0.26 11.28
CA TYR A 216 -0.90 0.64 11.35
C TYR A 216 -0.53 1.50 10.14
N ASN A 217 0.07 2.66 10.38
CA ASN A 217 0.66 3.48 9.34
C ASN A 217 1.99 2.88 8.88
N LEU A 218 2.04 2.39 7.65
CA LEU A 218 3.29 1.93 7.06
C LEU A 218 3.97 3.12 6.38
N THR A 219 4.70 3.88 7.16
CA THR A 219 5.46 5.07 6.73
C THR A 219 6.82 5.08 7.40
N ALA A 220 7.83 5.58 6.69
CA ALA A 220 9.14 5.80 7.30
C ALA A 220 9.07 6.87 8.40
N PRO A 221 9.98 6.82 9.40
CA PRO A 221 9.96 7.76 10.53
C PRO A 221 10.33 9.20 10.13
N GLU A 222 11.11 9.39 9.06
CA GLU A 222 11.47 10.71 8.56
C GLU A 222 10.39 11.25 7.61
N PRO A 223 9.63 12.30 7.98
CA PRO A 223 8.67 12.91 7.08
C PRO A 223 9.37 13.72 6.00
N ALA A 224 8.84 13.71 4.77
CA ALA A 224 9.39 14.50 3.69
C ALA A 224 8.29 15.14 2.83
N THR A 225 8.57 16.34 2.32
CA THR A 225 7.71 17.00 1.33
C THR A 225 7.99 16.48 -0.08
N CYS A 226 7.05 16.69 -0.99
CA CYS A 226 7.24 16.40 -2.41
C CYS A 226 8.55 16.99 -2.95
N GLU A 227 8.83 18.26 -2.63
CA GLU A 227 10.04 18.95 -3.08
C GLU A 227 11.31 18.30 -2.52
N GLN A 228 11.33 17.92 -1.24
CA GLN A 228 12.46 17.23 -0.61
C GLN A 228 12.74 15.88 -1.28
N ILE A 229 11.70 15.08 -1.52
CA ILE A 229 11.85 13.77 -2.19
C ILE A 229 12.42 13.96 -3.61
N ILE A 230 11.89 14.91 -4.37
CA ILE A 230 12.35 15.16 -5.74
C ILE A 230 13.77 15.73 -5.77
N LYS A 231 14.12 16.63 -4.85
CA LYS A 231 15.49 17.14 -4.73
C LYS A 231 16.48 16.06 -4.36
N GLU A 232 16.14 15.17 -3.43
CA GLU A 232 17.01 14.07 -3.04
C GLU A 232 17.24 13.08 -4.18
N LEU A 233 16.19 12.76 -4.95
CA LEU A 233 16.32 11.95 -6.18
C LEU A 233 17.24 12.62 -7.20
N GLY A 234 17.08 13.93 -7.42
CA GLY A 234 17.94 14.70 -8.33
C GLY A 234 19.38 14.74 -7.86
N ARG A 235 19.61 14.94 -6.56
CA ARG A 235 20.94 14.97 -5.94
C ARG A 235 21.69 13.65 -6.18
N GLN A 236 21.07 12.51 -5.89
CA GLN A 236 21.71 11.21 -6.06
C GLN A 236 21.88 10.82 -7.54
N LEU A 237 21.00 11.28 -8.42
CA LEU A 237 21.12 11.07 -9.87
C LEU A 237 22.04 12.09 -10.55
N HIS A 238 22.57 13.09 -9.82
CA HIS A 238 23.32 14.21 -10.38
C HIS A 238 22.54 14.94 -11.50
N ARG A 239 21.24 15.20 -11.25
CA ARG A 239 20.33 15.86 -12.19
C ARG A 239 19.63 17.07 -11.57
N PRO A 240 19.46 18.17 -12.29
CA PRO A 240 18.68 19.30 -11.83
C PRO A 240 17.20 18.93 -11.69
N THR A 241 16.50 19.57 -10.73
CA THR A 241 15.06 19.38 -10.47
C THR A 241 14.34 20.72 -10.38
N LEU A 242 14.63 21.61 -11.32
CA LEU A 242 14.20 23.01 -11.27
C LEU A 242 12.81 23.24 -11.87
N ILE A 243 12.33 22.34 -12.74
CA ILE A 243 11.08 22.53 -13.49
C ILE A 243 9.90 22.11 -12.59
N LYS A 244 9.15 23.11 -12.07
CA LYS A 244 7.94 22.84 -11.30
C LYS A 244 6.74 22.59 -12.22
N VAL A 245 5.93 21.58 -11.89
CA VAL A 245 4.67 21.30 -12.59
C VAL A 245 3.51 21.96 -11.84
N PRO A 246 2.86 23.00 -12.39
CA PRO A 246 1.80 23.71 -11.69
C PRO A 246 0.58 22.79 -11.40
N ALA A 247 -0.07 23.00 -10.27
CA ALA A 247 -1.24 22.20 -9.86
C ALA A 247 -2.37 22.21 -10.89
N PHE A 248 -2.63 23.36 -11.54
CA PHE A 248 -3.68 23.45 -12.56
C PHE A 248 -3.39 22.56 -13.77
N ALA A 249 -2.12 22.46 -14.19
CA ALA A 249 -1.72 21.59 -15.30
C ALA A 249 -1.90 20.11 -14.93
N MET A 250 -1.60 19.72 -13.71
CA MET A 250 -1.85 18.37 -13.22
C MET A 250 -3.35 18.05 -13.20
N ARG A 251 -4.18 18.95 -12.69
CA ARG A 251 -5.65 18.77 -12.70
C ARG A 251 -6.19 18.63 -14.11
N LEU A 252 -5.65 19.38 -15.07
CA LEU A 252 -6.05 19.28 -16.48
C LEU A 252 -5.65 17.93 -17.08
N LEU A 253 -4.45 17.42 -16.76
CA LEU A 253 -3.90 16.18 -17.34
C LEU A 253 -4.48 14.91 -16.72
N ILE A 254 -4.65 14.89 -15.40
CA ILE A 254 -5.00 13.68 -14.66
C ILE A 254 -6.27 13.80 -13.79
N GLY A 255 -6.95 14.96 -13.89
CA GLY A 255 -8.23 15.18 -13.24
C GLY A 255 -8.15 15.06 -11.72
N LYS A 256 -9.19 14.49 -11.11
CA LYS A 256 -9.35 14.28 -9.67
C LYS A 256 -8.16 13.53 -9.02
N ALA A 257 -7.51 12.63 -9.77
CA ALA A 257 -6.33 11.91 -9.27
C ALA A 257 -5.15 12.84 -8.91
N ALA A 258 -5.09 14.07 -9.45
CA ALA A 258 -4.09 15.06 -9.06
C ALA A 258 -4.21 15.44 -7.59
N ASP A 259 -5.42 15.80 -7.17
CA ASP A 259 -5.69 16.24 -5.80
C ASP A 259 -5.63 15.07 -4.81
N GLU A 260 -6.15 13.90 -5.18
CA GLU A 260 -6.25 12.74 -4.30
C GLU A 260 -4.91 12.00 -4.08
N LEU A 261 -3.97 12.05 -5.05
CA LEU A 261 -2.73 11.27 -4.97
C LEU A 261 -1.46 12.11 -4.84
N LEU A 262 -1.40 13.28 -5.49
CA LEU A 262 -0.13 13.99 -5.69
C LEU A 262 -0.09 15.36 -5.03
N LEU A 263 -1.22 16.02 -4.91
CA LEU A 263 -1.32 17.37 -4.33
C LEU A 263 -1.79 17.34 -2.87
N CYS A 264 -2.36 16.23 -2.40
CA CYS A 264 -2.74 16.05 -0.99
C CYS A 264 -1.50 16.00 -0.09
N SER A 265 -1.67 16.46 1.13
CA SER A 265 -0.63 16.56 2.15
C SER A 265 -0.95 15.65 3.31
N GLN A 266 -0.03 14.72 3.62
CA GLN A 266 -0.19 13.70 4.66
C GLN A 266 1.12 13.57 5.45
N LYS A 267 1.23 14.31 6.56
CA LYS A 267 2.40 14.26 7.45
C LYS A 267 2.20 13.18 8.50
N MET A 268 2.70 11.98 8.24
CA MET A 268 2.39 10.80 9.04
C MET A 268 3.48 10.41 10.03
N LYS A 269 3.07 9.72 11.11
CA LYS A 269 3.94 9.09 12.12
C LYS A 269 3.89 7.58 12.02
N SER A 270 5.04 6.94 12.25
CA SER A 270 5.23 5.48 12.33
C SER A 270 5.20 4.93 13.76
N HIS A 271 4.92 5.76 14.76
CA HIS A 271 5.11 5.46 16.18
C HIS A 271 4.45 4.17 16.64
N ARG A 272 3.28 3.83 16.09
CA ARG A 272 2.58 2.60 16.48
C ARG A 272 3.33 1.36 15.99
N LEU A 273 3.87 1.41 14.78
CA LEU A 273 4.70 0.34 14.21
C LEU A 273 6.02 0.22 14.98
N GLU A 274 6.69 1.34 15.27
CA GLU A 274 7.94 1.36 16.05
C GLU A 274 7.75 0.79 17.47
N LYS A 275 6.62 1.09 18.12
CA LYS A 275 6.28 0.53 19.45
C LYS A 275 6.12 -0.99 19.46
N THR A 276 5.93 -1.64 18.32
CA THR A 276 5.92 -3.11 18.21
C THR A 276 7.34 -3.70 18.18
N GLY A 277 8.38 -2.88 18.21
CA GLY A 277 9.78 -3.29 18.08
C GLY A 277 10.25 -3.37 16.62
N PHE A 278 9.46 -2.89 15.66
CA PHE A 278 9.89 -2.84 14.27
C PHE A 278 11.05 -1.86 14.07
N VAL A 279 12.10 -2.30 13.38
CA VAL A 279 13.27 -1.49 13.03
C VAL A 279 13.34 -1.33 11.53
N PHE A 280 13.25 -0.08 11.07
CA PHE A 280 13.39 0.25 9.64
C PHE A 280 14.81 0.00 9.16
N LYS A 281 14.93 -0.54 7.96
CA LYS A 281 16.23 -0.70 7.25
C LYS A 281 16.62 0.58 6.51
N HIS A 282 15.62 1.32 6.06
CA HIS A 282 15.77 2.59 5.34
C HIS A 282 14.98 3.70 6.03
N PRO A 283 15.38 4.13 7.28
CA PRO A 283 14.61 5.09 8.07
C PRO A 283 14.66 6.51 7.52
N THR A 284 15.70 6.86 6.75
CA THR A 284 15.90 8.20 6.21
C THR A 284 15.58 8.27 4.71
N LEU A 285 15.21 9.46 4.24
CA LEU A 285 14.95 9.70 2.82
C LEU A 285 16.17 9.37 1.96
N THR A 286 17.37 9.72 2.42
CA THR A 286 18.63 9.47 1.71
C THR A 286 18.88 7.98 1.52
N GLU A 287 18.69 7.16 2.56
CA GLU A 287 18.86 5.70 2.49
C GLU A 287 17.82 5.06 1.57
N SER A 288 16.56 5.49 1.67
CA SER A 288 15.48 4.95 0.85
C SER A 288 15.65 5.29 -0.64
N VAL A 289 16.09 6.52 -0.94
CA VAL A 289 16.41 6.92 -2.32
C VAL A 289 17.61 6.13 -2.84
N GLY A 290 18.66 5.94 -2.03
CA GLY A 290 19.80 5.11 -2.38
C GLY A 290 19.40 3.66 -2.70
N TYR A 291 18.55 3.05 -1.87
CA TYR A 291 18.00 1.71 -2.13
C TYR A 291 17.20 1.63 -3.44
N VAL A 292 16.40 2.66 -3.75
CA VAL A 292 15.60 2.68 -4.99
C VAL A 292 16.47 2.82 -6.23
N LEU A 293 17.59 3.54 -6.17
CA LEU A 293 18.42 3.82 -7.34
C LEU A 293 19.42 2.70 -7.66
N ASN A 294 19.81 1.92 -6.66
CA ASN A 294 20.64 0.73 -6.82
C ASN A 294 19.82 -0.49 -7.29
#